data_04d229cca6c958f454c6be2e9f80bf51
#
_entry.id   04d229cca6c958f454c6be2e9f80bf51
#
_cell.length_a   1.000
_cell.length_b   1.000
_cell.length_c   1.000
_cell.angle_alpha   90.00
_cell.angle_beta   90.00
_cell.angle_gamma   90.00
#
_symmetry.space_group_name_H-M   'P 1'
#
loop_
_entity.id
_entity.type
_entity.pdbx_description
1 polymer ?
#
loop_
_entity_poly.entity_id
_entity_poly.type
_entity_poly.pdbx_seq_one_letter_code
_entity_poly.pdbx_strand_id
1 'polypeptide(L)'
;MIKGAAPYWRVAFPNTWGQNYLSVGTYGIAASVFPAGVAGPTNRFTDVALDVAYMHSFGPNSFTLDGTWIHEKQTWTAGGAANSTNTLRTFRMDAMYHIGTRYAFTLAPFATTGTSDTLLYAPAPVVGSRTGSPKNDGLIAEVDVMPWQNLRLQFQYIAYNTFNGSSSNYDGFGRRASDNNTLYILTWLLY
;
A
#
# COMPACT_ATOMS: atom_id res chain seq x y z
N MET A 1 19.45 6.27 -7.51
CA MET A 1 19.40 6.42 -8.98
C MET A 1 19.26 5.02 -9.62
N ILE A 2 18.39 4.87 -10.62
CA ILE A 2 18.20 3.59 -11.34
C ILE A 2 19.36 3.41 -12.32
N LYS A 3 19.90 2.19 -12.41
CA LYS A 3 20.92 1.79 -13.38
C LYS A 3 20.25 1.28 -14.65
N GLY A 4 20.39 2.03 -15.75
CA GLY A 4 19.81 1.64 -17.04
C GLY A 4 18.28 1.69 -17.06
N ALA A 5 17.66 0.75 -17.77
CA ALA A 5 16.21 0.65 -17.87
C ALA A 5 15.60 -0.15 -16.70
N ALA A 6 14.42 0.26 -16.25
CA ALA A 6 13.58 -0.50 -15.34
C ALA A 6 12.36 -1.02 -16.14
N PRO A 7 12.44 -2.24 -16.73
CA PRO A 7 11.36 -2.78 -17.52
C PRO A 7 10.10 -2.96 -16.67
N TYR A 8 9.00 -2.47 -17.18
CA TYR A 8 7.65 -2.65 -16.64
C TYR A 8 6.77 -3.33 -17.67
N TRP A 9 5.87 -4.19 -17.21
CA TRP A 9 4.85 -4.83 -18.02
C TRP A 9 3.52 -4.88 -17.26
N ARG A 10 2.42 -4.87 -17.99
CA ARG A 10 1.06 -5.05 -17.45
C ARG A 10 0.19 -5.77 -18.47
N VAL A 11 -0.62 -6.70 -17.97
CA VAL A 11 -1.68 -7.36 -18.73
C VAL A 11 -2.96 -7.29 -17.88
N ALA A 12 -4.09 -6.89 -18.47
CA ALA A 12 -5.37 -6.84 -17.79
C ALA A 12 -6.48 -7.32 -18.72
N PHE A 13 -7.48 -7.97 -18.14
CA PHE A 13 -8.64 -8.52 -18.83
C PHE A 13 -9.90 -7.85 -18.27
N PRO A 14 -10.38 -6.77 -18.90
CA PRO A 14 -11.63 -6.13 -18.53
C PRO A 14 -12.82 -6.89 -19.13
N ASN A 15 -13.91 -6.96 -18.37
CA ASN A 15 -15.18 -7.49 -18.81
C ASN A 15 -16.33 -6.62 -18.27
N THR A 16 -17.36 -6.41 -19.07
CA THR A 16 -18.54 -5.61 -18.72
C THR A 16 -19.79 -6.40 -19.06
N TRP A 17 -20.71 -6.53 -18.12
CA TRP A 17 -22.03 -7.15 -18.33
C TRP A 17 -23.11 -6.46 -17.49
N GLY A 18 -24.19 -6.05 -18.14
CA GLY A 18 -25.26 -5.27 -17.51
C GLY A 18 -24.69 -4.00 -16.85
N GLN A 19 -24.83 -3.91 -15.55
CA GLN A 19 -24.33 -2.79 -14.74
C GLN A 19 -23.04 -3.15 -13.96
N ASN A 20 -22.37 -4.22 -14.38
CA ASN A 20 -21.14 -4.69 -13.75
C ASN A 20 -19.92 -4.43 -14.63
N TYR A 21 -18.81 -4.11 -13.99
CA TYR A 21 -17.49 -4.08 -14.58
C TYR A 21 -16.55 -4.92 -13.70
N LEU A 22 -15.75 -5.76 -14.32
CA LEU A 22 -14.68 -6.52 -13.66
C LEU A 22 -13.42 -6.41 -14.51
N SER A 23 -12.31 -6.08 -13.88
CA SER A 23 -10.99 -6.18 -14.47
C SER A 23 -10.09 -7.02 -13.56
N VAL A 24 -9.38 -7.99 -14.13
CA VAL A 24 -8.35 -8.74 -13.42
C VAL A 24 -7.05 -8.54 -14.18
N GLY A 25 -6.01 -8.15 -13.47
CA GLY A 25 -4.73 -7.80 -14.07
C GLY A 25 -3.54 -8.39 -13.33
N THR A 26 -2.41 -8.36 -14.01
CA THR A 26 -1.11 -8.67 -13.44
C THR A 26 -0.09 -7.71 -14.04
N TYR A 27 0.89 -7.32 -13.24
CA TYR A 27 1.96 -6.44 -13.67
C TYR A 27 3.26 -6.76 -12.95
N GLY A 28 4.36 -6.25 -13.46
CA GLY A 28 5.65 -6.40 -12.82
C GLY A 28 6.64 -5.34 -13.25
N ILE A 29 7.65 -5.15 -12.41
CA ILE A 29 8.76 -4.23 -12.66
C ILE A 29 10.05 -4.87 -12.16
N ALA A 30 11.16 -4.60 -12.83
CA ALA A 30 12.49 -4.96 -12.35
C ALA A 30 13.40 -3.74 -12.45
N ALA A 31 14.07 -3.40 -11.34
CA ALA A 31 14.97 -2.26 -11.28
C ALA A 31 16.29 -2.63 -10.58
N SER A 32 17.38 -2.12 -11.11
CA SER A 32 18.69 -2.10 -10.42
C SER A 32 18.96 -0.68 -9.95
N VAL A 33 19.24 -0.51 -8.66
CA VAL A 33 19.36 0.81 -8.02
C VAL A 33 20.73 0.99 -7.41
N PHE A 34 21.39 2.11 -7.72
CA PHE A 34 22.61 2.52 -7.04
C PHE A 34 22.28 3.05 -5.63
N PRO A 35 22.84 2.48 -4.55
CA PRO A 35 22.70 3.03 -3.21
C PRO A 35 23.19 4.48 -3.17
N ALA A 36 22.49 5.34 -2.46
CA ALA A 36 22.79 6.77 -2.32
C ALA A 36 23.03 7.53 -3.66
N GLY A 37 22.60 6.98 -4.81
CA GLY A 37 22.78 7.59 -6.11
C GLY A 37 24.20 7.56 -6.67
N VAL A 38 25.12 6.86 -6.04
CA VAL A 38 26.53 6.74 -6.45
C VAL A 38 26.72 5.53 -7.37
N ALA A 39 27.42 5.71 -8.49
CA ALA A 39 27.73 4.63 -9.42
C ALA A 39 28.61 3.55 -8.77
N GLY A 40 28.31 2.28 -9.02
CA GLY A 40 29.00 1.15 -8.42
C GLY A 40 28.14 -0.12 -8.44
N PRO A 41 28.30 -1.02 -7.45
CA PRO A 41 27.39 -2.14 -7.24
C PRO A 41 25.94 -1.68 -7.04
N THR A 42 24.97 -2.45 -7.48
CA THR A 42 23.54 -2.11 -7.39
C THR A 42 22.78 -3.14 -6.59
N ASN A 43 21.73 -2.68 -5.90
CA ASN A 43 20.70 -3.56 -5.36
C ASN A 43 19.60 -3.77 -6.41
N ARG A 44 19.03 -4.97 -6.48
CA ARG A 44 17.98 -5.31 -7.45
C ARG A 44 16.65 -5.52 -6.74
N PHE A 45 15.61 -4.94 -7.32
CA PHE A 45 14.22 -5.06 -6.88
C PHE A 45 13.41 -5.65 -8.03
N THR A 46 12.57 -6.63 -7.74
CA THR A 46 11.71 -7.27 -8.73
C THR A 46 10.34 -7.50 -8.11
N ASP A 47 9.33 -6.88 -8.70
CA ASP A 47 7.94 -6.98 -8.26
C ASP A 47 7.12 -7.76 -9.27
N VAL A 48 6.22 -8.59 -8.75
CA VAL A 48 5.11 -9.20 -9.48
C VAL A 48 3.84 -8.94 -8.67
N ALA A 49 2.80 -8.50 -9.35
CA ALA A 49 1.55 -8.12 -8.71
C ALA A 49 0.34 -8.71 -9.43
N LEU A 50 -0.72 -8.89 -8.66
CA LEU A 50 -2.08 -9.15 -9.14
C LEU A 50 -2.97 -8.01 -8.71
N ASP A 51 -3.86 -7.55 -9.58
CA ASP A 51 -4.88 -6.56 -9.28
C ASP A 51 -6.26 -7.00 -9.74
N VAL A 52 -7.27 -6.55 -9.03
CA VAL A 52 -8.68 -6.72 -9.37
C VAL A 52 -9.40 -5.42 -9.16
N ALA A 53 -10.28 -5.06 -10.08
CA ALA A 53 -11.22 -3.95 -9.95
C ALA A 53 -12.61 -4.45 -10.31
N TYR A 54 -13.57 -4.29 -9.40
CA TYR A 54 -14.97 -4.62 -9.64
C TYR A 54 -15.83 -3.41 -9.33
N MET A 55 -16.79 -3.12 -10.19
CA MET A 55 -17.78 -2.08 -9.99
C MET A 55 -19.17 -2.60 -10.34
N HIS A 56 -20.15 -2.28 -9.50
CA HIS A 56 -21.55 -2.50 -9.75
C HIS A 56 -22.32 -1.18 -9.56
N SER A 57 -23.09 -0.79 -10.57
CA SER A 57 -23.96 0.41 -10.54
C SER A 57 -25.41 0.00 -10.35
N PHE A 58 -26.12 0.67 -9.44
CA PHE A 58 -27.54 0.43 -9.18
C PHE A 58 -28.24 1.77 -8.92
N GLY A 59 -28.93 2.24 -9.95
CA GLY A 59 -29.56 3.56 -9.93
C GLY A 59 -28.50 4.67 -9.73
N PRO A 60 -28.70 5.58 -8.76
CA PRO A 60 -27.73 6.64 -8.48
C PRO A 60 -26.52 6.18 -7.64
N ASN A 61 -26.51 4.96 -7.16
CA ASN A 61 -25.49 4.42 -6.24
C ASN A 61 -24.51 3.51 -6.99
N SER A 62 -23.34 3.30 -6.41
CA SER A 62 -22.40 2.29 -6.90
C SER A 62 -21.60 1.66 -5.76
N PHE A 63 -21.18 0.43 -5.99
CA PHE A 63 -20.21 -0.28 -5.18
C PHE A 63 -18.97 -0.54 -6.01
N THR A 64 -17.81 -0.24 -5.46
CA THR A 64 -16.50 -0.52 -6.07
C THR A 64 -15.66 -1.35 -5.11
N LEU A 65 -14.97 -2.33 -5.65
CA LEU A 65 -13.99 -3.15 -4.95
C LEU A 65 -12.71 -3.14 -5.75
N ASP A 66 -11.64 -2.60 -5.19
CA ASP A 66 -10.30 -2.62 -5.77
C ASP A 66 -9.38 -3.42 -4.86
N GLY A 67 -8.62 -4.34 -5.44
CA GLY A 67 -7.68 -5.16 -4.69
C GLY A 67 -6.34 -5.24 -5.38
N THR A 68 -5.26 -5.23 -4.60
CA THR A 68 -3.89 -5.39 -5.10
C THR A 68 -3.10 -6.27 -4.15
N TRP A 69 -2.38 -7.24 -4.73
CA TRP A 69 -1.38 -8.02 -4.04
C TRP A 69 -0.06 -7.93 -4.80
N ILE A 70 1.02 -7.59 -4.09
CA ILE A 70 2.36 -7.41 -4.64
C ILE A 70 3.32 -8.36 -3.92
N HIS A 71 4.15 -9.05 -4.68
CA HIS A 71 5.31 -9.78 -4.20
C HIS A 71 6.57 -9.12 -4.73
N GLU A 72 7.38 -8.58 -3.81
CA GLU A 72 8.68 -7.98 -4.10
C GLU A 72 9.80 -8.91 -3.65
N LYS A 73 10.78 -9.13 -4.51
CA LYS A 73 12.07 -9.74 -4.18
C LYS A 73 13.17 -8.68 -4.26
N GLN A 74 13.94 -8.58 -3.19
CA GLN A 74 15.06 -7.66 -3.04
C GLN A 74 16.37 -8.45 -3.01
N THR A 75 17.37 -8.04 -3.80
CA THR A 75 18.73 -8.61 -3.75
C THR A 75 19.72 -7.49 -3.42
N TRP A 76 20.42 -7.64 -2.33
CA TRP A 76 21.26 -6.61 -1.69
C TRP A 76 22.75 -6.81 -1.97
N THR A 77 23.14 -6.77 -3.24
CA THR A 77 24.53 -6.98 -3.66
C THR A 77 25.43 -5.80 -3.30
N ALA A 78 24.90 -4.59 -3.27
CA ALA A 78 25.64 -3.38 -2.92
C ALA A 78 25.59 -3.05 -1.41
N GLY A 79 25.05 -3.96 -0.59
CA GLY A 79 24.89 -3.77 0.85
C GLY A 79 23.66 -2.95 1.23
N GLY A 80 23.55 -2.59 2.52
CA GLY A 80 22.41 -1.84 3.08
C GLY A 80 21.37 -2.74 3.76
N ALA A 81 21.56 -4.05 3.76
CA ALA A 81 20.73 -5.04 4.46
C ALA A 81 21.62 -6.07 5.16
N ALA A 82 21.10 -6.70 6.20
CA ALA A 82 21.77 -7.82 6.87
C ALA A 82 21.69 -9.11 6.05
N ASN A 83 20.58 -9.30 5.35
CA ASN A 83 20.38 -10.43 4.44
C ASN A 83 20.77 -10.05 3.01
N SER A 84 21.37 -10.99 2.28
CA SER A 84 21.64 -10.82 0.84
C SER A 84 20.37 -10.78 -0.02
N THR A 85 19.28 -11.37 0.48
CA THR A 85 17.98 -11.39 -0.19
C THR A 85 16.85 -11.23 0.84
N ASN A 86 15.92 -10.33 0.54
CA ASN A 86 14.70 -10.13 1.30
C ASN A 86 13.48 -10.25 0.39
N THR A 87 12.31 -10.49 0.96
CA THR A 87 11.03 -10.46 0.27
C THR A 87 10.04 -9.61 1.02
N LEU A 88 9.18 -8.89 0.29
CA LEU A 88 8.01 -8.23 0.82
C LEU A 88 6.76 -8.74 0.11
N ARG A 89 5.64 -8.81 0.83
CA ARG A 89 4.32 -9.09 0.29
C ARG A 89 3.38 -8.04 0.83
N THR A 90 2.76 -7.29 -0.08
CA THR A 90 1.80 -6.26 0.27
C THR A 90 0.44 -6.63 -0.28
N PHE A 91 -0.58 -6.48 0.54
CA PHE A 91 -1.97 -6.63 0.18
C PHE A 91 -2.73 -5.37 0.58
N ARG A 92 -3.60 -4.90 -0.29
CA ARG A 92 -4.59 -3.87 -0.01
C ARG A 92 -5.87 -4.18 -0.77
N MET A 93 -7.01 -3.92 -0.13
CA MET A 93 -8.31 -4.02 -0.75
C MET A 93 -9.15 -2.82 -0.30
N ASP A 94 -9.72 -2.09 -1.23
CA ASP A 94 -10.57 -0.94 -1.00
C ASP A 94 -12.00 -1.31 -1.40
N ALA A 95 -12.93 -1.32 -0.44
CA ALA A 95 -14.36 -1.52 -0.66
C ALA A 95 -15.07 -0.18 -0.47
N MET A 96 -15.61 0.39 -1.53
CA MET A 96 -16.20 1.72 -1.57
C MET A 96 -17.66 1.66 -1.97
N TYR A 97 -18.52 2.37 -1.24
CA TYR A 97 -19.93 2.52 -1.52
C TYR A 97 -20.27 3.98 -1.73
N HIS A 98 -20.77 4.32 -2.91
CA HIS A 98 -21.24 5.65 -3.27
C HIS A 98 -22.75 5.76 -3.10
N ILE A 99 -23.23 6.80 -2.42
CA ILE A 99 -24.63 7.16 -2.30
C ILE A 99 -24.87 8.42 -3.12
N GLY A 100 -25.46 8.24 -4.30
CA GLY A 100 -25.60 9.30 -5.29
C GLY A 100 -24.27 9.92 -5.63
N THR A 101 -24.25 11.26 -5.74
CA THR A 101 -23.04 12.03 -6.06
C THR A 101 -22.42 12.74 -4.84
N ARG A 102 -22.97 12.55 -3.64
CA ARG A 102 -22.63 13.37 -2.47
C ARG A 102 -21.84 12.65 -1.40
N TYR A 103 -22.01 11.36 -1.25
CA TYR A 103 -21.39 10.61 -0.17
C TYR A 103 -20.68 9.38 -0.69
N ALA A 104 -19.53 9.06 -0.10
CA ALA A 104 -18.90 7.77 -0.25
C ALA A 104 -18.36 7.26 1.09
N PHE A 105 -18.37 5.95 1.26
CA PHE A 105 -17.82 5.25 2.42
C PHE A 105 -16.85 4.21 1.93
N THR A 106 -15.62 4.22 2.48
CA THR A 106 -14.57 3.26 2.12
C THR A 106 -14.10 2.52 3.36
N LEU A 107 -13.94 1.21 3.21
CA LEU A 107 -13.21 0.36 4.14
C LEU A 107 -12.08 -0.32 3.36
N ALA A 108 -10.84 -0.17 3.85
CA ALA A 108 -9.66 -0.69 3.17
C ALA A 108 -8.72 -1.42 4.15
N PRO A 109 -8.85 -2.75 4.31
CA PRO A 109 -7.84 -3.54 4.99
C PRO A 109 -6.54 -3.53 4.19
N PHE A 110 -5.42 -3.46 4.91
CA PHE A 110 -4.09 -3.53 4.34
C PHE A 110 -3.18 -4.41 5.18
N ALA A 111 -2.22 -5.05 4.54
CA ALA A 111 -1.18 -5.83 5.20
C ALA A 111 0.12 -5.81 4.40
N THR A 112 1.24 -5.67 5.07
CA THR A 112 2.57 -5.91 4.54
C THR A 112 3.25 -6.96 5.42
N THR A 113 3.84 -7.97 4.80
CA THR A 113 4.65 -9.00 5.46
C THR A 113 5.95 -9.19 4.71
N GLY A 114 6.97 -9.74 5.34
CA GLY A 114 8.22 -9.98 4.64
C GLY A 114 9.32 -10.57 5.51
N THR A 115 10.49 -10.69 4.93
CA THR A 115 11.69 -11.18 5.61
C THR A 115 12.13 -10.16 6.65
N SER A 116 12.36 -10.61 7.88
CA SER A 116 12.96 -9.76 8.92
C SER A 116 14.43 -9.47 8.59
N ASP A 117 14.82 -8.21 8.75
CA ASP A 117 16.20 -7.75 8.52
C ASP A 117 16.53 -6.65 9.53
N THR A 118 17.49 -6.96 10.41
CA THR A 118 17.84 -6.08 11.53
C THR A 118 18.64 -4.85 11.14
N LEU A 119 19.15 -4.77 9.91
CA LEU A 119 19.81 -3.58 9.40
C LEU A 119 18.82 -2.66 8.67
N LEU A 120 17.94 -3.23 7.82
CA LEU A 120 16.90 -2.45 7.12
C LEU A 120 15.84 -1.89 8.08
N TYR A 121 15.47 -2.69 9.08
CA TYR A 121 14.41 -2.36 10.04
C TYR A 121 14.98 -2.35 11.47
N ALA A 122 16.12 -1.65 11.67
CA ALA A 122 16.75 -1.56 12.97
C ALA A 122 15.82 -0.93 14.02
N PRO A 123 15.98 -1.25 15.33
CA PRO A 123 15.29 -0.55 16.39
C PRO A 123 15.60 0.96 16.33
N ALA A 124 14.57 1.77 16.33
CA ALA A 124 14.68 3.22 16.38
C ALA A 124 13.34 3.81 16.88
N PRO A 125 13.37 4.89 17.67
CA PRO A 125 12.13 5.51 18.15
C PRO A 125 11.20 5.85 16.99
N VAL A 126 9.93 5.46 17.12
CA VAL A 126 8.83 5.70 16.18
C VAL A 126 8.92 4.88 14.88
N VAL A 127 10.06 4.92 14.18
CA VAL A 127 10.16 4.37 12.80
C VAL A 127 10.79 2.98 12.74
N GLY A 128 11.43 2.52 13.81
CA GLY A 128 12.16 1.26 13.82
C GLY A 128 11.30 0.03 14.10
N SER A 129 11.97 -1.11 14.08
CA SER A 129 11.40 -2.40 14.45
C SER A 129 12.28 -3.10 15.48
N ARG A 130 11.72 -3.46 16.62
CA ARG A 130 12.43 -4.21 17.66
C ARG A 130 12.89 -5.60 17.18
N THR A 131 12.15 -6.18 16.24
CA THR A 131 12.38 -7.54 15.73
C THR A 131 12.98 -7.55 14.32
N GLY A 132 13.27 -6.37 13.73
CA GLY A 132 13.71 -6.26 12.35
C GLY A 132 12.61 -6.63 11.33
N SER A 133 11.35 -6.67 11.73
CA SER A 133 10.24 -7.12 10.90
C SER A 133 9.59 -5.96 10.15
N PRO A 134 9.31 -6.10 8.84
CA PRO A 134 8.54 -5.12 8.06
C PRO A 134 7.01 -5.28 8.24
N LYS A 135 6.54 -6.17 9.11
CA LYS A 135 5.12 -6.50 9.20
C LYS A 135 4.31 -5.31 9.67
N ASN A 136 3.33 -4.89 8.86
CA ASN A 136 2.30 -3.92 9.19
C ASN A 136 0.94 -4.46 8.74
N ASP A 137 -0.09 -4.29 9.54
CA ASP A 137 -1.46 -4.57 9.16
C ASP A 137 -2.45 -3.65 9.88
N GLY A 138 -3.56 -3.38 9.23
CA GLY A 138 -4.57 -2.48 9.77
C GLY A 138 -5.77 -2.31 8.86
N LEU A 139 -6.54 -1.28 9.17
CA LEU A 139 -7.75 -0.90 8.46
C LEU A 139 -7.77 0.61 8.24
N ILE A 140 -8.15 1.02 7.04
CA ILE A 140 -8.51 2.41 6.72
C ILE A 140 -10.03 2.48 6.65
N ALA A 141 -10.61 3.44 7.36
CA ALA A 141 -12.01 3.82 7.24
C ALA A 141 -12.11 5.25 6.75
N GLU A 142 -12.92 5.50 5.73
CA GLU A 142 -13.01 6.83 5.10
C GLU A 142 -14.47 7.20 4.82
N VAL A 143 -14.77 8.47 4.99
CA VAL A 143 -16.04 9.09 4.63
C VAL A 143 -15.76 10.30 3.77
N ASP A 144 -16.35 10.34 2.59
CA ASP A 144 -16.34 11.47 1.68
C ASP A 144 -17.67 12.19 1.69
N VAL A 145 -17.62 13.50 1.69
CA VAL A 145 -18.79 14.37 1.55
C VAL A 145 -18.52 15.41 0.46
N MET A 146 -19.38 15.46 -0.53
CA MET A 146 -19.35 16.45 -1.63
C MET A 146 -20.53 17.40 -1.51
N PRO A 147 -20.41 18.47 -0.70
CA PRO A 147 -21.49 19.45 -0.51
C PRO A 147 -21.85 20.15 -1.81
N TRP A 148 -20.86 20.41 -2.67
CA TRP A 148 -20.96 21.02 -3.99
C TRP A 148 -20.11 20.26 -4.99
N GLN A 149 -20.34 20.48 -6.29
CA GLN A 149 -19.61 19.79 -7.36
C GLN A 149 -18.09 20.02 -7.36
N ASN A 150 -17.66 21.15 -6.80
CA ASN A 150 -16.26 21.56 -6.75
C ASN A 150 -15.62 21.49 -5.35
N LEU A 151 -16.31 20.91 -4.36
CA LEU A 151 -15.78 20.73 -3.01
C LEU A 151 -15.98 19.28 -2.55
N ARG A 152 -14.88 18.61 -2.21
CA ARG A 152 -14.88 17.31 -1.51
C ARG A 152 -14.19 17.47 -0.16
N LEU A 153 -14.86 17.02 0.86
CA LEU A 153 -14.32 16.87 2.22
C LEU A 153 -14.16 15.37 2.49
N GLN A 154 -12.99 14.97 2.94
CA GLN A 154 -12.63 13.58 3.19
C GLN A 154 -12.14 13.45 4.62
N PHE A 155 -12.72 12.50 5.35
CA PHE A 155 -12.33 12.12 6.70
C PHE A 155 -11.84 10.68 6.65
N GLN A 156 -10.53 10.48 6.88
CA GLN A 156 -9.91 9.17 6.81
C GLN A 156 -9.26 8.82 8.15
N TYR A 157 -9.58 7.67 8.69
CA TYR A 157 -8.94 7.13 9.89
C TYR A 157 -8.18 5.86 9.55
N ILE A 158 -6.89 5.82 9.89
CA ILE A 158 -6.01 4.66 9.74
C ILE A 158 -5.80 4.05 11.12
N ALA A 159 -6.17 2.77 11.28
CA ALA A 159 -5.98 2.00 12.50
C ALA A 159 -4.97 0.87 12.23
N TYR A 160 -3.93 0.78 13.05
CA TYR A 160 -2.93 -0.27 12.98
C TYR A 160 -3.18 -1.34 14.06
N ASN A 161 -3.27 -2.60 13.65
CA ASN A 161 -3.24 -3.76 14.54
C ASN A 161 -1.81 -4.18 14.87
N THR A 162 -0.95 -4.19 13.83
CA THR A 162 0.49 -4.43 13.94
C THR A 162 1.23 -3.30 13.22
N PHE A 163 2.31 -2.83 13.82
CA PHE A 163 3.24 -1.88 13.20
C PHE A 163 4.67 -2.37 13.41
N ASN A 164 5.45 -2.42 12.32
CA ASN A 164 6.86 -2.88 12.32
C ASN A 164 7.09 -4.17 13.15
N GLY A 165 6.18 -5.14 13.00
CA GLY A 165 6.32 -6.48 13.54
C GLY A 165 5.62 -6.76 14.87
N SER A 166 5.02 -5.78 15.54
CA SER A 166 4.35 -6.02 16.82
C SER A 166 3.17 -5.07 17.06
N SER A 167 2.21 -5.49 17.90
CA SER A 167 1.16 -4.63 18.42
C SER A 167 1.61 -3.77 19.61
N SER A 168 2.66 -4.20 20.33
CA SER A 168 3.18 -3.50 21.51
C SER A 168 4.71 -3.48 21.48
N ASN A 169 5.29 -2.36 21.96
CA ASN A 169 6.74 -2.14 21.97
C ASN A 169 7.41 -2.51 20.64
N TYR A 170 6.81 -2.07 19.53
CA TYR A 170 7.24 -2.46 18.19
C TYR A 170 8.61 -1.87 17.83
N ASP A 171 8.90 -0.66 18.30
CA ASP A 171 10.13 0.10 18.02
C ASP A 171 11.30 -0.26 18.96
N GLY A 172 11.03 -0.98 20.06
CA GLY A 172 11.98 -1.25 21.13
C GLY A 172 12.04 -0.17 22.20
N PHE A 173 11.23 0.90 22.08
CA PHE A 173 11.18 2.05 22.99
C PHE A 173 9.82 2.23 23.68
N GLY A 174 8.96 1.21 23.60
CA GLY A 174 7.70 1.14 24.35
C GLY A 174 6.45 1.52 23.56
N ARG A 175 6.55 1.96 22.30
CA ARG A 175 5.39 2.38 21.51
C ARG A 175 4.51 1.18 21.10
N ARG A 176 3.21 1.42 21.03
CA ARG A 176 2.21 0.46 20.52
C ARG A 176 1.90 0.76 19.05
N ALA A 177 1.42 -0.22 18.31
CA ALA A 177 0.94 -0.03 16.95
C ALA A 177 -0.13 1.07 16.87
N SER A 178 -1.06 1.08 17.82
CA SER A 178 -2.13 2.07 17.94
C SER A 178 -1.64 3.52 18.13
N ASP A 179 -0.41 3.74 18.59
CA ASP A 179 0.16 5.08 18.72
C ASP A 179 0.47 5.73 17.35
N ASN A 180 0.37 4.95 16.27
CA ASN A 180 0.50 5.41 14.89
C ASN A 180 -0.87 5.60 14.21
N ASN A 181 -1.98 5.34 14.90
CA ASN A 181 -3.31 5.60 14.36
C ASN A 181 -3.43 7.08 14.01
N THR A 182 -3.96 7.36 12.83
CA THR A 182 -3.94 8.72 12.29
C THR A 182 -5.31 9.08 11.73
N LEU A 183 -5.79 10.28 12.06
CA LEU A 183 -6.95 10.90 11.43
C LEU A 183 -6.46 11.94 10.42
N TYR A 184 -6.89 11.82 9.18
CA TYR A 184 -6.70 12.81 8.13
C TYR A 184 -8.02 13.52 7.85
N ILE A 185 -7.95 14.83 7.68
CA ILE A 185 -9.03 15.67 7.17
C ILE A 185 -8.48 16.35 5.92
N LEU A 186 -9.02 15.99 4.76
CA LEU A 186 -8.56 16.51 3.48
C LEU A 186 -9.68 17.31 2.82
N THR A 187 -9.30 18.37 2.14
CA THR A 187 -10.22 19.24 1.39
C THR A 187 -9.71 19.36 -0.04
N TRP A 188 -10.57 19.03 -0.99
CA TRP A 188 -10.30 19.15 -2.42
C TRP A 188 -11.17 20.25 -3.00
N LEU A 189 -10.55 21.25 -3.62
CA LEU A 189 -11.21 22.32 -4.34
C LEU A 189 -10.86 22.22 -5.82
N LEU A 190 -11.88 22.19 -6.67
CA LEU A 190 -11.75 22.23 -8.13
C LEU A 190 -12.23 23.61 -8.61
N TYR A 191 -11.43 24.28 -9.40
CA TYR A 191 -11.74 25.61 -9.96
C TYR A 191 -11.49 25.66 -11.47
#